data_a6d2fbc6a83c5b52bc44bac4016c3561
#
_entry.id   a6d2fbc6a83c5b52bc44bac4016c3561
#
_cell.length_a   1.000
_cell.length_b   1.000
_cell.length_c   1.000
_cell.angle_alpha   90.00
_cell.angle_beta   90.00
_cell.angle_gamma   90.00
#
_symmetry.space_group_name_H-M   'P 1'
#
loop_
_entity.id
_entity.type
_entity.pdbx_description
1 polymer ?
#
loop_
_entity_poly.entity_id
_entity_poly.type
_entity_poly.pdbx_seq_one_letter_code
_entity_poly.pdbx_strand_id
1 'polypeptide(L)'
;MMIANKQINGQVHPAAGLLYNSSSIINVSPEGRIVSIFTGAWLLGSAISSVDKKPVNSLLKLLGAGYLLYRGISGNSLLNGITGKRHPDRHTRAVNIRTAVLIDNPREEVYYFWRQLSNLSIFMKHLQSVEEKDPLHSHWIVKGPGGIGTLEWDAEIVKEYPGQFLGWRSLPGSSIATAGRVTFTDIPGGGTAVDVMLTYRAPAGQIGSGLAWLLNPAFERMVVKDIRRFKHFMETGETAQ
;
A
#
# COMPACT_ATOMS: atom_id res chain seq x y z
N MET A 1 4.59 -34.45 55.94
CA MET A 1 5.70 -34.57 55.01
C MET A 1 5.61 -33.46 53.96
N MET A 2 6.40 -32.41 54.14
CA MET A 2 6.43 -31.20 53.29
C MET A 2 6.99 -31.52 51.93
N ILE A 3 6.37 -31.04 50.84
CA ILE A 3 7.03 -30.91 49.54
C ILE A 3 6.89 -29.47 49.07
N ALA A 4 8.03 -28.89 48.83
CA ALA A 4 8.28 -27.49 48.60
C ALA A 4 7.74 -26.98 47.25
N ASN A 5 7.20 -25.78 47.33
CA ASN A 5 6.80 -24.91 46.24
C ASN A 5 8.08 -24.29 45.63
N LYS A 6 8.44 -24.63 44.38
CA LYS A 6 9.56 -24.03 43.66
C LYS A 6 9.01 -22.95 42.75
N GLN A 7 9.02 -21.72 43.24
CA GLN A 7 8.84 -20.53 42.40
C GLN A 7 10.00 -20.42 41.41
N ILE A 8 9.68 -20.42 40.11
CA ILE A 8 10.63 -20.07 39.05
C ILE A 8 10.46 -18.58 38.75
N ASN A 9 11.41 -17.81 39.26
CA ASN A 9 11.58 -16.39 38.97
C ASN A 9 11.98 -16.24 37.49
N GLY A 10 11.03 -15.91 36.61
CA GLY A 10 11.30 -15.49 35.24
C GLY A 10 11.73 -14.02 35.24
N GLN A 11 13.02 -13.76 35.22
CA GLN A 11 13.55 -12.43 34.92
C GLN A 11 13.22 -12.08 33.47
N VAL A 12 12.32 -11.12 33.31
CA VAL A 12 12.09 -10.43 32.04
C VAL A 12 13.28 -9.47 31.83
N HIS A 13 14.15 -9.77 30.87
CA HIS A 13 15.18 -8.86 30.41
C HIS A 13 14.53 -7.74 29.58
N PRO A 14 14.60 -6.47 30.00
CA PRO A 14 14.20 -5.33 29.20
C PRO A 14 15.41 -4.79 28.42
N ALA A 15 15.88 -5.48 27.40
CA ALA A 15 16.92 -4.95 26.53
C ALA A 15 16.91 -5.52 25.11
N ALA A 16 15.73 -5.46 24.44
CA ALA A 16 15.65 -5.73 23.01
C ALA A 16 14.69 -4.74 22.31
N GLY A 17 14.73 -3.48 22.70
CA GLY A 17 13.84 -2.45 22.19
C GLY A 17 14.51 -1.13 21.88
N LEU A 18 15.72 -1.11 21.30
CA LEU A 18 16.35 0.14 20.82
C LEU A 18 17.34 -0.13 19.69
N LEU A 19 16.93 -0.88 18.67
CA LEU A 19 17.46 -0.69 17.33
C LEU A 19 16.35 -0.05 16.47
N TYR A 20 15.99 1.18 16.82
CA TYR A 20 15.34 2.09 15.91
C TYR A 20 16.36 2.37 14.80
N ASN A 21 16.28 1.58 13.75
CA ASN A 21 17.00 1.83 12.53
C ASN A 21 16.45 3.16 11.99
N SER A 22 17.17 4.24 12.23
CA SER A 22 16.90 5.54 11.62
C SER A 22 17.18 5.41 10.12
N SER A 23 16.24 4.82 9.40
CA SER A 23 16.18 4.95 7.96
C SER A 23 16.10 6.45 7.70
N SER A 24 17.16 7.02 7.13
CA SER A 24 17.24 8.40 6.70
C SER A 24 16.01 8.66 5.83
N ILE A 25 15.07 9.47 6.34
CA ILE A 25 13.83 9.78 5.62
C ILE A 25 14.23 10.68 4.46
N ILE A 26 14.40 10.06 3.28
CA ILE A 26 14.61 10.79 2.03
C ILE A 26 13.29 11.52 1.74
N ASN A 27 13.31 12.85 1.82
CA ASN A 27 12.13 13.70 1.64
C ASN A 27 12.18 14.54 0.35
N VAL A 28 13.10 14.21 -0.56
CA VAL A 28 13.27 14.87 -1.86
C VAL A 28 13.21 13.83 -2.98
N SER A 29 12.37 14.08 -4.00
CA SER A 29 12.24 13.21 -5.17
C SER A 29 13.57 13.11 -5.96
N PRO A 30 13.83 12.00 -6.69
CA PRO A 30 15.02 11.84 -7.51
C PRO A 30 15.25 13.01 -8.50
N GLU A 31 14.19 13.46 -9.16
CA GLU A 31 14.25 14.61 -10.07
C GLU A 31 14.59 15.90 -9.31
N GLY A 32 13.98 16.13 -8.15
CA GLY A 32 14.30 17.26 -7.28
C GLY A 32 15.75 17.24 -6.76
N ARG A 33 16.34 16.06 -6.60
CA ARG A 33 17.76 15.89 -6.24
C ARG A 33 18.67 16.29 -7.40
N ILE A 34 18.39 15.80 -8.61
CA ILE A 34 19.13 16.12 -9.83
C ILE A 34 19.11 17.65 -10.06
N VAL A 35 17.92 18.25 -10.06
CA VAL A 35 17.78 19.71 -10.21
C VAL A 35 18.55 20.48 -9.14
N SER A 36 18.51 20.01 -7.88
CA SER A 36 19.24 20.65 -6.78
C SER A 36 20.76 20.58 -6.97
N ILE A 37 21.29 19.45 -7.46
CA ILE A 37 22.72 19.28 -7.74
C ILE A 37 23.16 20.25 -8.85
N PHE A 38 22.46 20.28 -9.99
CA PHE A 38 22.82 21.16 -11.11
C PHE A 38 22.70 22.62 -10.75
N THR A 39 21.62 23.04 -10.07
CA THR A 39 21.44 24.43 -9.64
C THR A 39 22.48 24.82 -8.59
N GLY A 40 22.80 23.92 -7.64
CA GLY A 40 23.83 24.14 -6.64
C GLY A 40 25.21 24.31 -7.28
N ALA A 41 25.59 23.46 -8.25
CA ALA A 41 26.85 23.56 -8.95
C ALA A 41 26.96 24.85 -9.78
N TRP A 42 25.88 25.26 -10.45
CA TRP A 42 25.82 26.52 -11.19
C TRP A 42 25.97 27.75 -10.28
N LEU A 43 25.27 27.76 -9.13
CA LEU A 43 25.39 28.83 -8.14
C LEU A 43 26.80 28.90 -7.55
N LEU A 44 27.43 27.74 -7.30
CA LEU A 44 28.81 27.67 -6.81
C LEU A 44 29.79 28.35 -7.79
N GLY A 45 29.72 27.98 -9.07
CA GLY A 45 30.52 28.59 -10.13
C GLY A 45 30.29 30.09 -10.25
N SER A 46 29.02 30.55 -10.19
CA SER A 46 28.65 31.96 -10.22
C SER A 46 29.12 32.71 -8.97
N ALA A 47 29.16 32.05 -7.79
CA ALA A 47 29.67 32.68 -6.57
C ALA A 47 31.17 32.93 -6.64
N ILE A 48 31.94 31.92 -7.08
CA ILE A 48 33.39 31.99 -7.24
C ILE A 48 33.80 33.11 -8.21
N SER A 49 33.10 33.21 -9.36
CA SER A 49 33.41 34.24 -10.38
C SER A 49 33.03 35.66 -9.97
N SER A 50 32.29 35.87 -8.88
CA SER A 50 31.82 37.20 -8.42
C SER A 50 32.35 37.61 -7.06
N VAL A 51 33.26 36.86 -6.45
CA VAL A 51 33.79 37.11 -5.09
C VAL A 51 34.44 38.50 -5.00
N ASP A 52 35.27 38.87 -5.97
CA ASP A 52 35.99 40.14 -5.96
C ASP A 52 35.12 41.38 -6.17
N LYS A 53 33.96 41.19 -6.80
CA LYS A 53 33.10 42.35 -7.18
C LYS A 53 31.98 42.62 -6.20
N LYS A 54 31.44 41.57 -5.55
CA LYS A 54 30.28 41.67 -4.62
C LYS A 54 30.38 40.61 -3.54
N PRO A 55 31.20 40.78 -2.51
CA PRO A 55 31.51 39.72 -1.52
C PRO A 55 30.27 39.22 -0.76
N VAL A 56 29.34 40.11 -0.37
CA VAL A 56 28.11 39.72 0.35
C VAL A 56 27.18 38.86 -0.50
N ASN A 57 27.02 39.20 -1.79
CA ASN A 57 26.18 38.44 -2.69
C ASN A 57 26.81 37.07 -3.00
N SER A 58 28.14 36.98 -3.05
CA SER A 58 28.86 35.73 -3.25
C SER A 58 28.74 34.81 -2.05
N LEU A 59 28.78 35.36 -0.82
CA LEU A 59 28.54 34.56 0.38
C LEU A 59 27.14 33.97 0.42
N LEU A 60 26.10 34.75 0.07
CA LEU A 60 24.71 34.21 -0.04
C LEU A 60 24.58 33.14 -1.10
N LYS A 61 25.25 33.30 -2.24
CA LYS A 61 25.27 32.25 -3.28
C LYS A 61 25.98 30.98 -2.82
N LEU A 62 27.09 31.10 -2.08
CA LEU A 62 27.82 29.94 -1.53
C LEU A 62 27.00 29.19 -0.51
N LEU A 63 26.27 29.87 0.39
CA LEU A 63 25.36 29.24 1.35
C LEU A 63 24.22 28.52 0.63
N GLY A 64 23.62 29.18 -0.36
CA GLY A 64 22.56 28.58 -1.19
C GLY A 64 23.04 27.37 -2.00
N ALA A 65 24.23 27.48 -2.62
CA ALA A 65 24.85 26.36 -3.35
C ALA A 65 25.15 25.16 -2.44
N GLY A 66 25.75 25.41 -1.26
CA GLY A 66 26.03 24.38 -0.28
C GLY A 66 24.75 23.66 0.18
N TYR A 67 23.70 24.40 0.47
CA TYR A 67 22.41 23.84 0.84
C TYR A 67 21.79 22.98 -0.29
N LEU A 68 21.82 23.46 -1.54
CA LEU A 68 21.26 22.73 -2.68
C LEU A 68 22.06 21.47 -3.00
N LEU A 69 23.39 21.51 -2.90
CA LEU A 69 24.23 20.32 -3.05
C LEU A 69 23.97 19.31 -1.94
N TYR A 70 23.91 19.76 -0.68
CA TYR A 70 23.54 18.89 0.44
C TYR A 70 22.17 18.23 0.20
N ARG A 71 21.15 19.01 -0.17
CA ARG A 71 19.80 18.50 -0.47
C ARG A 71 19.80 17.49 -1.61
N GLY A 72 20.57 17.74 -2.67
CA GLY A 72 20.66 16.83 -3.83
C GLY A 72 21.35 15.52 -3.48
N ILE A 73 22.45 15.56 -2.73
CA ILE A 73 23.24 14.38 -2.36
C ILE A 73 22.54 13.57 -1.27
N SER A 74 22.14 14.21 -0.17
CA SER A 74 21.50 13.53 0.96
C SER A 74 20.05 13.09 0.69
N GLY A 75 19.38 13.72 -0.28
CA GLY A 75 17.93 13.53 -0.48
C GLY A 75 17.08 14.12 0.63
N ASN A 76 17.67 14.93 1.52
CA ASN A 76 17.00 15.55 2.68
C ASN A 76 16.90 17.06 2.52
N SER A 77 15.73 17.64 2.81
CA SER A 77 15.48 19.07 2.81
C SER A 77 15.16 19.54 4.23
N LEU A 78 16.06 20.33 4.81
CA LEU A 78 15.86 20.95 6.13
C LEU A 78 14.63 21.87 6.14
N LEU A 79 14.38 22.58 5.03
CA LEU A 79 13.23 23.47 4.90
C LEU A 79 11.89 22.72 4.93
N ASN A 80 11.82 21.51 4.36
CA ASN A 80 10.62 20.69 4.42
C ASN A 80 10.33 20.20 5.85
N GLY A 81 11.37 20.00 6.66
CA GLY A 81 11.21 19.66 8.08
C GLY A 81 10.66 20.83 8.92
N ILE A 82 11.07 22.06 8.62
CA ILE A 82 10.65 23.27 9.37
C ILE A 82 9.25 23.74 8.94
N THR A 83 8.93 23.66 7.65
CA THR A 83 7.65 24.14 7.11
C THR A 83 6.48 23.17 7.29
N GLY A 84 6.73 21.99 7.86
CA GLY A 84 5.70 20.94 8.02
C GLY A 84 5.12 20.42 6.70
N LYS A 85 5.60 20.93 5.56
CA LYS A 85 5.26 20.41 4.25
C LYS A 85 6.02 19.10 4.03
N ARG A 86 5.56 18.04 4.69
CA ARG A 86 5.79 16.72 4.16
C ARG A 86 5.13 16.73 2.79
N HIS A 87 5.92 16.78 1.73
CA HIS A 87 5.39 16.29 0.47
C HIS A 87 5.01 14.84 0.75
N PRO A 88 3.73 14.47 0.73
CA PRO A 88 3.41 13.07 0.64
C PRO A 88 4.12 12.64 -0.64
N ASP A 89 4.93 11.59 -0.53
CA ASP A 89 5.55 10.97 -1.69
C ASP A 89 4.47 10.83 -2.76
N ARG A 90 4.46 11.72 -3.75
CA ARG A 90 3.47 11.70 -4.84
C ARG A 90 3.55 10.41 -5.65
N HIS A 91 4.57 9.60 -5.36
CA HIS A 91 4.89 8.40 -6.13
C HIS A 91 4.45 7.07 -5.48
N THR A 92 3.89 7.09 -4.26
CA THR A 92 3.40 5.87 -3.63
C THR A 92 2.16 6.12 -2.78
N ARG A 93 1.11 6.68 -3.39
CA ARG A 93 -0.17 6.78 -2.70
C ARG A 93 -0.75 5.37 -2.59
N ALA A 94 -0.58 4.74 -1.44
CA ALA A 94 -1.30 3.53 -1.11
C ALA A 94 -2.76 3.91 -0.78
N VAL A 95 -3.71 3.28 -1.44
CA VAL A 95 -5.12 3.35 -1.07
C VAL A 95 -5.43 2.11 -0.26
N ASN A 96 -5.99 2.31 0.93
CA ASN A 96 -6.44 1.23 1.79
C ASN A 96 -7.97 1.27 1.84
N ILE A 97 -8.60 0.23 1.35
CA ILE A 97 -10.05 0.03 1.38
C ILE A 97 -10.34 -1.00 2.47
N ARG A 98 -11.22 -0.64 3.40
CA ARG A 98 -11.70 -1.57 4.42
C ARG A 98 -13.21 -1.57 4.43
N THR A 99 -13.82 -2.75 4.43
CA THR A 99 -15.25 -2.93 4.49
C THR A 99 -15.59 -4.23 5.21
N ALA A 100 -16.73 -4.26 5.87
CA ALA A 100 -17.24 -5.46 6.54
C ALA A 100 -18.72 -5.65 6.23
N VAL A 101 -19.14 -6.91 6.17
CA VAL A 101 -20.55 -7.29 6.02
C VAL A 101 -20.87 -8.47 6.93
N LEU A 102 -22.12 -8.57 7.35
CA LEU A 102 -22.67 -9.73 8.03
C LEU A 102 -23.48 -10.53 7.00
N ILE A 103 -23.21 -11.83 6.89
CA ILE A 103 -23.84 -12.75 5.95
C ILE A 103 -24.55 -13.83 6.76
N ASP A 104 -25.81 -14.10 6.43
CA ASP A 104 -26.62 -15.14 7.09
C ASP A 104 -26.40 -16.52 6.45
N ASN A 105 -25.11 -16.93 6.44
CA ASN A 105 -24.67 -18.26 6.01
C ASN A 105 -23.55 -18.75 6.92
N PRO A 106 -23.39 -20.09 7.06
CA PRO A 106 -22.30 -20.69 7.82
C PRO A 106 -20.92 -20.24 7.30
N ARG A 107 -19.99 -20.03 8.22
CA ARG A 107 -18.65 -19.52 7.92
C ARG A 107 -17.89 -20.35 6.88
N GLU A 108 -17.99 -21.66 6.97
CA GLU A 108 -17.35 -22.59 6.06
C GLU A 108 -17.84 -22.40 4.62
N GLU A 109 -19.14 -22.21 4.41
CA GLU A 109 -19.72 -21.96 3.08
C GLU A 109 -19.22 -20.65 2.49
N VAL A 110 -19.25 -19.58 3.30
CA VAL A 110 -18.78 -18.24 2.91
C VAL A 110 -17.29 -18.26 2.59
N TYR A 111 -16.49 -18.97 3.41
CA TYR A 111 -15.06 -19.11 3.19
C TYR A 111 -14.76 -19.89 1.91
N TYR A 112 -15.31 -21.07 1.71
CA TYR A 112 -15.02 -21.91 0.54
C TYR A 112 -15.47 -21.26 -0.75
N PHE A 113 -16.58 -20.53 -0.74
CA PHE A 113 -17.01 -19.75 -1.90
C PHE A 113 -15.97 -18.66 -2.25
N TRP A 114 -15.49 -17.92 -1.25
CA TRP A 114 -14.45 -16.90 -1.45
C TRP A 114 -13.10 -17.49 -1.84
N ARG A 115 -12.73 -18.62 -1.23
CA ARG A 115 -11.44 -19.30 -1.47
C ARG A 115 -11.27 -19.74 -2.92
N GLN A 116 -12.33 -20.08 -3.57
CA GLN A 116 -12.36 -20.27 -5.02
C GLN A 116 -12.33 -18.91 -5.69
N LEU A 117 -11.11 -18.38 -5.93
CA LEU A 117 -10.89 -16.98 -6.33
C LEU A 117 -11.57 -16.62 -7.65
N SER A 118 -11.80 -17.59 -8.54
CA SER A 118 -12.58 -17.42 -9.77
C SER A 118 -14.02 -16.93 -9.51
N ASN A 119 -14.61 -17.27 -8.36
CA ASN A 119 -15.95 -16.82 -7.96
C ASN A 119 -16.04 -15.32 -7.70
N LEU A 120 -14.90 -14.65 -7.40
CA LEU A 120 -14.89 -13.24 -7.10
C LEU A 120 -15.44 -12.40 -8.26
N SER A 121 -15.24 -12.82 -9.50
CA SER A 121 -15.75 -12.14 -10.70
C SER A 121 -17.29 -12.19 -10.81
N ILE A 122 -17.97 -13.07 -10.08
CA ILE A 122 -19.44 -13.17 -10.06
C ILE A 122 -20.07 -11.91 -9.46
N PHE A 123 -19.48 -11.39 -8.39
CA PHE A 123 -20.02 -10.24 -7.65
C PHE A 123 -19.15 -8.97 -7.71
N MET A 124 -17.85 -9.09 -7.98
CA MET A 124 -16.96 -7.93 -8.18
C MET A 124 -17.01 -7.48 -9.64
N LYS A 125 -17.89 -6.53 -9.96
CA LYS A 125 -18.13 -6.09 -11.35
C LYS A 125 -16.92 -5.47 -12.04
N HIS A 126 -15.94 -5.01 -11.28
CA HIS A 126 -14.68 -4.49 -11.83
C HIS A 126 -13.69 -5.60 -12.20
N LEU A 127 -13.83 -6.80 -11.64
CA LEU A 127 -13.04 -7.95 -12.07
C LEU A 127 -13.60 -8.51 -13.38
N GLN A 128 -12.74 -8.69 -14.35
CA GLN A 128 -13.09 -9.41 -15.57
C GLN A 128 -12.99 -10.91 -15.33
N SER A 129 -11.88 -11.35 -14.75
CA SER A 129 -11.63 -12.74 -14.38
C SER A 129 -10.54 -12.84 -13.32
N VAL A 130 -10.59 -13.94 -12.58
CA VAL A 130 -9.47 -14.45 -11.77
C VAL A 130 -9.26 -15.88 -12.17
N GLU A 131 -8.07 -16.22 -12.64
CA GLU A 131 -7.66 -17.55 -13.04
C GLU A 131 -6.68 -18.10 -12.02
N GLU A 132 -7.03 -19.21 -11.38
CA GLU A 132 -6.15 -19.92 -10.45
C GLU A 132 -5.21 -20.81 -11.25
N LYS A 133 -3.91 -20.50 -11.27
CA LYS A 133 -2.87 -21.27 -11.97
C LYS A 133 -2.47 -22.52 -11.19
N ASP A 134 -2.47 -22.39 -9.87
CA ASP A 134 -2.22 -23.44 -8.90
C ASP A 134 -2.84 -23.06 -7.54
N PRO A 135 -2.75 -23.89 -6.49
CA PRO A 135 -3.36 -23.60 -5.19
C PRO A 135 -2.91 -22.30 -4.53
N LEU A 136 -1.75 -21.74 -4.90
CA LEU A 136 -1.19 -20.53 -4.31
C LEU A 136 -1.16 -19.35 -5.28
N HIS A 137 -1.13 -19.57 -6.58
CA HIS A 137 -0.95 -18.52 -7.58
C HIS A 137 -2.19 -18.31 -8.44
N SER A 138 -2.48 -17.05 -8.71
CA SER A 138 -3.63 -16.63 -9.50
C SER A 138 -3.29 -15.44 -10.40
N HIS A 139 -3.96 -15.37 -11.55
CA HIS A 139 -3.89 -14.28 -12.51
C HIS A 139 -5.17 -13.47 -12.47
N TRP A 140 -5.04 -12.15 -12.33
CA TRP A 140 -6.15 -11.24 -12.13
C TRP A 140 -6.26 -10.26 -13.29
N ILE A 141 -7.45 -10.09 -13.83
CA ILE A 141 -7.76 -9.11 -14.87
C ILE A 141 -8.87 -8.20 -14.38
N VAL A 142 -8.59 -6.89 -14.33
CA VAL A 142 -9.51 -5.83 -13.90
C VAL A 142 -9.85 -4.95 -15.10
N LYS A 143 -11.13 -4.62 -15.27
CA LYS A 143 -11.61 -3.69 -16.29
C LYS A 143 -11.25 -2.26 -15.91
N GLY A 144 -10.75 -1.50 -16.87
CA GLY A 144 -10.53 -0.07 -16.72
C GLY A 144 -11.83 0.72 -16.60
N PRO A 145 -11.75 2.04 -16.29
CA PRO A 145 -12.93 2.92 -16.17
C PRO A 145 -13.77 2.92 -17.43
N GLY A 146 -15.08 2.75 -17.28
CA GLY A 146 -16.00 2.67 -18.42
C GLY A 146 -15.79 1.46 -19.33
N GLY A 147 -15.02 0.44 -18.87
CA GLY A 147 -14.70 -0.75 -19.65
C GLY A 147 -13.57 -0.54 -20.67
N ILE A 148 -12.87 0.58 -20.61
CA ILE A 148 -11.77 0.89 -21.55
C ILE A 148 -10.44 0.43 -20.95
N GLY A 149 -9.81 -0.55 -21.62
CA GLY A 149 -8.54 -1.15 -21.20
C GLY A 149 -8.69 -2.13 -20.04
N THR A 150 -7.62 -2.87 -19.81
CA THR A 150 -7.50 -3.83 -18.71
C THR A 150 -6.22 -3.57 -17.91
N LEU A 151 -6.24 -3.98 -16.65
CA LEU A 151 -5.09 -4.04 -15.78
C LEU A 151 -4.93 -5.49 -15.30
N GLU A 152 -3.74 -6.03 -15.48
CA GLU A 152 -3.48 -7.45 -15.21
C GLU A 152 -2.29 -7.61 -14.28
N TRP A 153 -2.36 -8.58 -13.39
CA TRP A 153 -1.25 -8.95 -12.51
C TRP A 153 -1.37 -10.38 -12.01
N ASP A 154 -0.24 -10.95 -11.66
CA ASP A 154 -0.17 -12.21 -10.94
C ASP A 154 -0.13 -11.95 -9.43
N ALA A 155 -0.78 -12.82 -8.66
CA ALA A 155 -0.84 -12.76 -7.21
C ALA A 155 -0.57 -14.13 -6.58
N GLU A 156 -0.09 -14.10 -5.32
CA GLU A 156 0.12 -15.30 -4.51
C GLU A 156 -0.65 -15.21 -3.20
N ILE A 157 -1.14 -16.34 -2.71
CA ILE A 157 -1.66 -16.49 -1.35
C ILE A 157 -0.45 -16.56 -0.42
N VAL A 158 -0.32 -15.58 0.47
CA VAL A 158 0.81 -15.48 1.41
C VAL A 158 0.50 -16.07 2.77
N LYS A 159 -0.79 -16.21 3.10
CA LYS A 159 -1.23 -16.76 4.37
C LYS A 159 -2.68 -17.24 4.26
N GLU A 160 -2.93 -18.43 4.75
CA GLU A 160 -4.26 -19.02 4.78
C GLU A 160 -4.48 -19.75 6.12
N TYR A 161 -5.63 -19.51 6.73
CA TYR A 161 -6.20 -20.32 7.80
C TYR A 161 -7.57 -20.76 7.33
N PRO A 162 -7.74 -22.03 6.92
CA PRO A 162 -8.99 -22.53 6.37
C PRO A 162 -10.20 -22.19 7.25
N GLY A 163 -11.24 -21.70 6.62
CA GLY A 163 -12.46 -21.24 7.32
C GLY A 163 -12.35 -19.90 8.03
N GLN A 164 -11.16 -19.28 8.17
CA GLN A 164 -10.99 -18.10 9.03
C GLN A 164 -10.31 -16.91 8.34
N PHE A 165 -9.30 -17.17 7.52
CA PHE A 165 -8.46 -16.11 6.99
C PHE A 165 -7.84 -16.47 5.65
N LEU A 166 -7.81 -15.51 4.74
CA LEU A 166 -7.07 -15.58 3.49
C LEU A 166 -6.36 -14.24 3.24
N GLY A 167 -5.05 -14.28 3.03
CA GLY A 167 -4.24 -13.12 2.68
C GLY A 167 -3.45 -13.37 1.40
N TRP A 168 -3.45 -12.39 0.50
CA TRP A 168 -2.76 -12.46 -0.79
C TRP A 168 -2.02 -11.17 -1.12
N ARG A 169 -1.09 -11.24 -2.07
CA ARG A 169 -0.39 -10.07 -2.62
C ARG A 169 -0.06 -10.31 -4.10
N SER A 170 0.12 -9.23 -4.83
CA SER A 170 0.70 -9.31 -6.19
C SER A 170 2.16 -9.77 -6.14
N LEU A 171 2.60 -10.48 -7.18
CA LEU A 171 3.99 -10.88 -7.32
C LEU A 171 4.91 -9.67 -7.57
N PRO A 172 6.21 -9.75 -7.18
CA PRO A 172 7.19 -8.73 -7.51
C PRO A 172 7.27 -8.50 -9.03
N GLY A 173 7.34 -7.24 -9.44
CA GLY A 173 7.37 -6.86 -10.86
C GLY A 173 6.00 -6.73 -11.54
N SER A 174 4.90 -6.97 -10.82
CA SER A 174 3.55 -6.73 -11.32
C SER A 174 3.32 -5.26 -11.69
N SER A 175 2.44 -5.03 -12.66
CA SER A 175 2.04 -3.68 -13.12
C SER A 175 1.42 -2.83 -12.01
N ILE A 176 0.92 -3.46 -10.96
CA ILE A 176 0.38 -2.83 -9.75
C ILE A 176 0.78 -3.64 -8.52
N ALA A 177 1.18 -2.97 -7.45
CA ALA A 177 1.36 -3.61 -6.16
C ALA A 177 0.02 -3.64 -5.41
N THR A 178 -0.52 -4.84 -5.23
CA THR A 178 -1.75 -5.08 -4.48
C THR A 178 -1.49 -6.00 -3.30
N ALA A 179 -2.23 -5.82 -2.22
CA ALA A 179 -2.33 -6.79 -1.14
C ALA A 179 -3.76 -6.78 -0.61
N GLY A 180 -4.24 -7.93 -0.22
CA GLY A 180 -5.57 -8.07 0.35
C GLY A 180 -5.60 -9.10 1.46
N ARG A 181 -6.58 -8.97 2.30
CA ARG A 181 -6.94 -9.99 3.28
C ARG A 181 -8.45 -10.01 3.49
N VAL A 182 -8.95 -11.17 3.80
CA VAL A 182 -10.32 -11.38 4.25
C VAL A 182 -10.30 -12.25 5.51
N THR A 183 -11.14 -11.88 6.48
CA THR A 183 -11.30 -12.62 7.73
C THR A 183 -12.77 -13.02 7.85
N PHE A 184 -13.00 -14.25 8.26
CA PHE A 184 -14.33 -14.82 8.46
C PHE A 184 -14.48 -15.19 9.94
N THR A 185 -15.53 -14.68 10.59
CA THR A 185 -15.77 -14.89 12.01
C THR A 185 -17.23 -15.29 12.23
N ASP A 186 -17.47 -16.33 13.02
CA ASP A 186 -18.82 -16.72 13.38
C ASP A 186 -19.50 -15.61 14.20
N ILE A 187 -20.78 -15.39 13.90
CA ILE A 187 -21.62 -14.50 14.70
C ILE A 187 -22.75 -15.30 15.38
N PRO A 188 -23.27 -14.81 16.49
CA PRO A 188 -24.43 -15.42 17.14
C PRO A 188 -25.60 -15.55 16.15
N GLY A 189 -26.21 -16.74 16.11
CA GLY A 189 -27.29 -17.02 15.17
C GLY A 189 -26.89 -17.85 13.94
N GLY A 190 -25.59 -18.21 13.79
CA GLY A 190 -25.11 -19.11 12.74
C GLY A 190 -24.63 -18.41 11.47
N GLY A 191 -24.59 -17.07 11.45
CA GLY A 191 -24.08 -16.30 10.33
C GLY A 191 -22.57 -16.01 10.45
N THR A 192 -22.04 -15.25 9.47
CA THR A 192 -20.61 -14.92 9.32
C THR A 192 -20.38 -13.42 9.20
N ALA A 193 -19.48 -12.89 10.00
CA ALA A 193 -18.89 -11.57 9.78
C ALA A 193 -17.69 -11.70 8.83
N VAL A 194 -17.72 -10.98 7.72
CA VAL A 194 -16.65 -10.93 6.71
C VAL A 194 -16.02 -9.54 6.74
N ASP A 195 -14.74 -9.44 7.14
CA ASP A 195 -13.93 -8.21 7.10
C ASP A 195 -12.94 -8.30 5.93
N VAL A 196 -13.02 -7.35 5.02
CA VAL A 196 -12.18 -7.28 3.82
C VAL A 196 -11.31 -6.04 3.88
N MET A 197 -10.02 -6.21 3.69
CA MET A 197 -9.05 -5.13 3.53
C MET A 197 -8.29 -5.30 2.22
N LEU A 198 -8.29 -4.27 1.39
CA LEU A 198 -7.55 -4.21 0.15
C LEU A 198 -6.62 -3.00 0.16
N THR A 199 -5.40 -3.21 -0.29
CA THR A 199 -4.39 -2.16 -0.44
C THR A 199 -3.89 -2.16 -1.87
N TYR A 200 -3.89 -0.99 -2.49
CA TYR A 200 -3.34 -0.77 -3.83
C TYR A 200 -2.26 0.30 -3.76
N ARG A 201 -1.16 0.07 -4.48
CA ARG A 201 -0.06 1.01 -4.60
C ARG A 201 0.33 1.14 -6.06
N ALA A 202 0.26 2.35 -6.61
CA ALA A 202 0.77 2.61 -7.94
C ALA A 202 2.31 2.49 -7.95
N PRO A 203 2.91 1.84 -8.96
CA PRO A 203 4.36 1.81 -9.12
C PRO A 203 4.91 3.23 -9.30
N ALA A 204 6.10 3.48 -8.74
CA ALA A 204 6.79 4.76 -8.87
C ALA A 204 7.12 5.03 -10.35
N GLY A 205 6.72 6.20 -10.86
CA GLY A 205 7.11 6.69 -12.20
C GLY A 205 6.16 6.34 -13.35
N GLN A 206 5.13 5.54 -13.15
CA GLN A 206 4.14 5.23 -14.20
C GLN A 206 2.71 5.46 -13.72
N ILE A 207 2.34 6.72 -13.55
CA ILE A 207 0.90 7.05 -13.43
C ILE A 207 0.37 7.21 -14.86
N GLY A 208 0.21 6.09 -15.55
CA GLY A 208 -0.62 6.05 -16.75
C GLY A 208 -2.09 6.29 -16.36
N SER A 209 -2.88 6.83 -17.28
CA SER A 209 -4.31 7.13 -17.07
C SER A 209 -5.11 5.92 -16.55
N GLY A 210 -4.66 4.68 -16.82
CA GLY A 210 -5.27 3.44 -16.35
C GLY A 210 -5.11 3.15 -14.86
N LEU A 211 -4.08 3.69 -14.18
CA LEU A 211 -3.86 3.45 -12.74
C LEU A 211 -4.43 4.57 -11.86
N ALA A 212 -4.62 5.77 -12.41
CA ALA A 212 -5.13 6.92 -11.66
C ALA A 212 -6.54 6.69 -11.10
N TRP A 213 -7.37 5.88 -11.76
CA TRP A 213 -8.74 5.60 -11.31
C TRP A 213 -8.79 4.67 -10.09
N LEU A 214 -7.83 3.74 -9.94
CA LEU A 214 -7.71 2.91 -8.73
C LEU A 214 -7.45 3.74 -7.48
N LEU A 215 -6.86 4.93 -7.66
CA LEU A 215 -6.60 5.89 -6.59
C LEU A 215 -7.79 6.84 -6.34
N ASN A 216 -8.88 6.68 -7.08
CA ASN A 216 -10.07 7.54 -6.96
C ASN A 216 -11.01 7.00 -5.87
N PRO A 217 -11.60 7.86 -5.03
CA PRO A 217 -12.65 7.48 -4.09
C PRO A 217 -13.86 6.75 -4.71
N ALA A 218 -14.08 6.90 -6.03
CA ALA A 218 -15.10 6.13 -6.74
C ALA A 218 -14.79 4.63 -6.78
N PHE A 219 -13.51 4.25 -6.87
CA PHE A 219 -13.09 2.85 -6.82
C PHE A 219 -13.35 2.22 -5.45
N GLU A 220 -13.06 2.94 -4.37
CA GLU A 220 -13.40 2.50 -3.01
C GLU A 220 -14.90 2.21 -2.87
N ARG A 221 -15.75 3.15 -3.33
CA ARG A 221 -17.21 2.95 -3.30
C ARG A 221 -17.67 1.76 -4.13
N MET A 222 -16.99 1.48 -5.23
CA MET A 222 -17.27 0.33 -6.09
C MET A 222 -16.94 -0.98 -5.37
N VAL A 223 -15.76 -1.08 -4.73
CA VAL A 223 -15.38 -2.25 -3.93
C VAL A 223 -16.36 -2.48 -2.79
N VAL A 224 -16.77 -1.44 -2.06
CA VAL A 224 -17.77 -1.55 -0.99
C VAL A 224 -19.11 -2.08 -1.53
N LYS A 225 -19.53 -1.63 -2.72
CA LYS A 225 -20.74 -2.17 -3.37
C LYS A 225 -20.57 -3.63 -3.75
N ASP A 226 -19.40 -4.01 -4.25
CA ASP A 226 -19.12 -5.40 -4.64
C ASP A 226 -19.20 -6.33 -3.42
N ILE A 227 -18.69 -5.92 -2.27
CA ILE A 227 -18.80 -6.72 -1.03
C ILE A 227 -20.27 -6.82 -0.55
N ARG A 228 -21.09 -5.79 -0.78
CA ARG A 228 -22.54 -5.89 -0.53
C ARG A 228 -23.25 -6.84 -1.50
N ARG A 229 -22.80 -6.89 -2.78
CA ARG A 229 -23.30 -7.88 -3.75
C ARG A 229 -22.90 -9.28 -3.36
N PHE A 230 -21.71 -9.47 -2.82
CA PHE A 230 -21.28 -10.75 -2.25
C PHE A 230 -22.24 -11.23 -1.16
N LYS A 231 -22.56 -10.35 -0.18
CA LYS A 231 -23.57 -10.66 0.83
C LYS A 231 -24.89 -11.09 0.18
N HIS A 232 -25.43 -10.28 -0.73
CA HIS A 232 -26.70 -10.58 -1.39
C HIS A 232 -26.66 -11.92 -2.14
N PHE A 233 -25.57 -12.18 -2.86
CA PHE A 233 -25.40 -13.43 -3.58
C PHE A 233 -25.36 -14.66 -2.64
N MET A 234 -24.62 -14.56 -1.55
CA MET A 234 -24.53 -15.65 -0.58
C MET A 234 -25.88 -15.95 0.07
N GLU A 235 -26.70 -14.94 0.35
CA GLU A 235 -28.01 -15.09 1.02
C GLU A 235 -29.15 -15.49 0.08
N THR A 236 -29.06 -15.15 -1.21
CA THR A 236 -30.19 -15.36 -2.15
C THR A 236 -29.86 -16.28 -3.32
N GLY A 237 -28.57 -16.50 -3.60
CA GLY A 237 -28.11 -17.16 -4.82
C GLY A 237 -28.22 -16.30 -6.11
N GLU A 238 -28.67 -15.04 -6.00
CA GLU A 238 -28.90 -14.16 -7.13
C GLU A 238 -27.81 -13.09 -7.25
N THR A 239 -27.36 -12.85 -8.49
CA THR A 239 -26.45 -11.73 -8.76
C THR A 239 -27.24 -10.42 -8.80
N ALA A 240 -27.02 -9.52 -7.82
CA ALA A 240 -27.62 -8.20 -7.83
C ALA A 240 -27.20 -7.40 -9.09
N GLN A 241 -28.19 -6.88 -9.80
CA GLN A 241 -28.00 -6.04 -11.00
C GLN A 241 -27.30 -4.72 -10.71
#